data_44f94f4ce016639260e40e1031edc48c
#
_entry.id   44f94f4ce016639260e40e1031edc48c
#
_cell.length_a   1.000
_cell.length_b   1.000
_cell.length_c   1.000
_cell.angle_alpha   90.00
_cell.angle_beta   90.00
_cell.angle_gamma   90.00
#
_symmetry.space_group_name_H-M   'P 1'
#
loop_
_entity.id
_entity.type
_entity.pdbx_description
1 polymer ?
#
loop_
_entity_poly.entity_id
_entity_poly.type
_entity_poly.pdbx_seq_one_letter_code
_entity_poly.pdbx_strand_id
1 'polypeptide(L)'
;MKKKIQFLFNKPQLSENIGMSIRSLGCFGFDEVGLVSPKKSWPNDKGIRASKHFELIAKKVKIFNSIPEAIAKSNIVVATSVRRRELSIPLINFEEFYKLKAKKITIIFGQENNGLSNKEISYANYILTIPTQKNKSLNLSHTAAIVAYMLSRSTKVLQETIVKNNLKSQDIEKFINYLMLLLENRQFTTIEAKTHNLELSLRSFLKTSNIDQK
;
A
#
# COMPACT_ATOMS: atom_id res chain seq x y z
N MET A 1 9.40 9.06 -17.68
CA MET A 1 9.03 9.73 -16.40
C MET A 1 9.47 8.86 -15.23
N LYS A 2 10.12 9.46 -14.22
CA LYS A 2 10.55 8.74 -13.02
C LYS A 2 9.33 8.20 -12.26
N LYS A 3 9.32 6.90 -11.95
CA LYS A 3 8.27 6.23 -11.18
C LYS A 3 8.22 6.83 -9.76
N LYS A 4 7.04 7.28 -9.31
CA LYS A 4 6.84 7.75 -7.93
C LYS A 4 6.41 6.60 -7.05
N ILE A 5 7.09 6.40 -5.93
CA ILE A 5 6.77 5.35 -4.95
C ILE A 5 6.41 6.02 -3.63
N GLN A 6 5.19 5.76 -3.16
CA GLN A 6 4.71 6.19 -1.87
C GLN A 6 4.75 5.01 -0.89
N PHE A 7 5.30 5.23 0.29
CA PHE A 7 5.28 4.29 1.40
C PHE A 7 4.15 4.68 2.36
N LEU A 8 3.17 3.82 2.51
CA LEU A 8 1.96 4.08 3.29
C LEU A 8 1.89 3.15 4.49
N PHE A 9 1.96 3.70 5.70
CA PHE A 9 1.86 2.93 6.94
C PHE A 9 0.42 3.01 7.46
N ASN A 10 -0.24 1.86 7.54
CA ASN A 10 -1.63 1.77 7.99
C ASN A 10 -1.70 1.44 9.47
N LYS A 11 -2.32 2.31 10.26
CA LYS A 11 -2.51 2.21 11.71
C LYS A 11 -1.22 1.88 12.49
N PRO A 12 -0.09 2.54 12.19
CA PRO A 12 1.15 2.28 12.91
C PRO A 12 0.98 2.62 14.40
N GLN A 13 1.50 1.76 15.27
CA GLN A 13 1.27 1.85 16.71
C GLN A 13 2.34 2.67 17.44
N LEU A 14 3.61 2.52 17.01
CA LEU A 14 4.75 3.15 17.66
C LEU A 14 5.34 4.26 16.79
N SER A 15 5.42 5.46 17.34
CA SER A 15 6.00 6.62 16.66
C SER A 15 7.47 6.39 16.29
N GLU A 16 8.19 5.67 17.13
CA GLU A 16 9.58 5.30 16.88
C GLU A 16 9.73 4.42 15.65
N ASN A 17 8.80 3.47 15.41
CA ASN A 17 8.81 2.66 14.18
C ASN A 17 8.58 3.51 12.93
N ILE A 18 7.70 4.51 13.02
CA ILE A 18 7.48 5.47 11.91
C ILE A 18 8.77 6.25 11.65
N GLY A 19 9.38 6.81 12.69
CA GLY A 19 10.63 7.58 12.57
C GLY A 19 11.79 6.76 12.00
N MET A 20 12.01 5.54 12.51
CA MET A 20 13.02 4.61 11.99
C MET A 20 12.76 4.21 10.54
N SER A 21 11.48 4.00 10.16
CA SER A 21 11.10 3.75 8.78
C SER A 21 11.48 4.94 7.88
N ILE A 22 11.12 6.16 8.27
CA ILE A 22 11.45 7.38 7.52
C ILE A 22 12.97 7.53 7.36
N ARG A 23 13.74 7.27 8.41
CA ARG A 23 15.20 7.26 8.36
C ARG A 23 15.72 6.29 7.30
N SER A 24 15.24 5.05 7.31
CA SER A 24 15.62 4.03 6.32
C SER A 24 15.23 4.44 4.90
N LEU A 25 14.00 4.93 4.72
CA LEU A 25 13.51 5.40 3.42
C LEU A 25 14.38 6.54 2.88
N GLY A 26 14.70 7.53 3.72
CA GLY A 26 15.55 8.66 3.34
C GLY A 26 16.96 8.23 2.94
N CYS A 27 17.57 7.27 3.65
CA CYS A 27 18.88 6.69 3.27
C CYS A 27 18.87 6.08 1.87
N PHE A 28 17.75 5.58 1.39
CA PHE A 28 17.58 5.00 0.05
C PHE A 28 16.93 5.94 -0.97
N GLY A 29 16.76 7.23 -0.63
CA GLY A 29 16.27 8.25 -1.55
C GLY A 29 14.75 8.28 -1.74
N PHE A 30 13.99 7.74 -0.79
CA PHE A 30 12.53 7.80 -0.79
C PHE A 30 12.04 8.82 0.23
N ASP A 31 11.13 9.70 -0.18
CA ASP A 31 10.59 10.80 0.61
C ASP A 31 9.03 10.88 0.61
N GLU A 32 8.36 10.14 -0.27
CA GLU A 32 6.88 10.08 -0.26
C GLU A 32 6.37 9.11 0.81
N VAL A 33 6.08 9.63 1.99
CA VAL A 33 5.57 8.87 3.13
C VAL A 33 4.17 9.35 3.52
N GLY A 34 3.28 8.38 3.80
CA GLY A 34 1.94 8.62 4.31
C GLY A 34 1.60 7.74 5.51
N LEU A 35 0.73 8.24 6.38
CA LEU A 35 0.16 7.51 7.51
C LEU A 35 -1.35 7.46 7.37
N VAL A 36 -1.95 6.29 7.59
CA VAL A 36 -3.39 6.14 7.71
C VAL A 36 -3.72 5.89 9.18
N SER A 37 -4.50 6.76 9.80
CA SER A 37 -5.00 6.62 11.16
C SER A 37 -3.94 6.15 12.17
N PRO A 38 -2.81 6.84 12.33
CA PRO A 38 -1.77 6.44 13.28
C PRO A 38 -2.31 6.45 14.71
N LYS A 39 -1.93 5.45 15.53
CA LYS A 39 -2.40 5.32 16.93
C LYS A 39 -1.97 6.49 17.82
N LYS A 40 -0.83 7.07 17.53
CA LYS A 40 -0.30 8.26 18.20
C LYS A 40 -0.33 9.44 17.24
N SER A 41 -0.55 10.64 17.77
CA SER A 41 -0.47 11.86 16.96
C SER A 41 0.87 11.97 16.25
N TRP A 42 0.85 12.47 15.03
CA TRP A 42 2.05 12.70 14.22
C TRP A 42 2.00 14.13 13.65
N PRO A 43 3.11 14.86 13.62
CA PRO A 43 4.42 14.50 14.17
C PRO A 43 4.45 14.55 15.71
N ASN A 44 5.40 13.83 16.33
CA ASN A 44 5.69 13.93 17.75
C ASN A 44 7.19 13.72 18.01
N ASP A 45 7.64 14.11 19.21
CA ASP A 45 9.07 14.15 19.55
C ASP A 45 9.78 12.81 19.40
N LYS A 46 9.12 11.69 19.79
CA LYS A 46 9.72 10.37 19.70
C LYS A 46 9.95 9.95 18.27
N GLY A 47 8.96 10.17 17.41
CA GLY A 47 9.05 9.85 16.01
C GLY A 47 10.05 10.73 15.27
N ILE A 48 10.04 12.03 15.54
CA ILE A 48 11.00 12.98 14.93
C ILE A 48 12.43 12.62 15.33
N ARG A 49 12.70 12.38 16.62
CA ARG A 49 14.04 11.95 17.07
C ARG A 49 14.48 10.64 16.41
N ALA A 50 13.59 9.67 16.24
CA ALA A 50 13.89 8.40 15.61
C ALA A 50 14.17 8.54 14.09
N SER A 51 13.70 9.62 13.45
CA SER A 51 13.92 9.88 12.02
C SER A 51 15.31 10.44 11.69
N LYS A 52 16.11 10.76 12.66
CA LYS A 52 17.50 11.27 12.66
C LYS A 52 18.10 11.52 11.25
N HIS A 53 18.44 12.76 10.94
CA HIS A 53 18.89 13.30 9.63
C HIS A 53 17.80 13.45 8.57
N PHE A 54 16.57 12.94 8.81
CA PHE A 54 15.44 13.00 7.88
C PHE A 54 14.20 13.65 8.49
N GLU A 55 14.40 14.56 9.45
CA GLU A 55 13.34 15.28 10.16
C GLU A 55 12.46 16.10 9.19
N LEU A 56 13.04 16.60 8.09
CA LEU A 56 12.30 17.31 7.05
C LEU A 56 11.29 16.40 6.34
N ILE A 57 11.65 15.14 6.08
CA ILE A 57 10.73 14.14 5.52
C ILE A 57 9.65 13.84 6.56
N ALA A 58 10.04 13.61 7.82
CA ALA A 58 9.13 13.31 8.91
C ALA A 58 8.07 14.40 9.13
N LYS A 59 8.45 15.68 9.05
CA LYS A 59 7.52 16.82 9.16
C LYS A 59 6.58 16.97 7.96
N LYS A 60 6.96 16.44 6.78
CA LYS A 60 6.15 16.49 5.54
C LYS A 60 5.24 15.27 5.35
N VAL A 61 5.26 14.32 6.26
CA VAL A 61 4.41 13.13 6.21
C VAL A 61 2.94 13.52 6.13
N LYS A 62 2.22 12.94 5.17
CA LYS A 62 0.77 13.16 5.00
C LYS A 62 0.00 12.19 5.87
N ILE A 63 -1.01 12.69 6.56
CA ILE A 63 -1.93 11.89 7.36
C ILE A 63 -3.25 11.78 6.61
N PHE A 64 -3.79 10.57 6.56
CA PHE A 64 -5.05 10.24 5.90
C PHE A 64 -5.99 9.54 6.88
N ASN A 65 -7.28 9.70 6.68
CA ASN A 65 -8.31 9.04 7.50
C ASN A 65 -8.56 7.60 7.06
N SER A 66 -8.27 7.28 5.79
CA SER A 66 -8.53 5.95 5.24
C SER A 66 -7.53 5.56 4.14
N ILE A 67 -7.41 4.23 3.88
CA ILE A 67 -6.60 3.72 2.76
C ILE A 67 -7.11 4.27 1.42
N PRO A 68 -8.43 4.22 1.09
CA PRO A 68 -8.93 4.77 -0.18
C PRO A 68 -8.51 6.22 -0.43
N GLU A 69 -8.58 7.07 0.58
CA GLU A 69 -8.10 8.46 0.49
C GLU A 69 -6.61 8.53 0.14
N ALA A 70 -5.79 7.75 0.84
CA ALA A 70 -4.34 7.78 0.68
C ALA A 70 -3.87 7.29 -0.70
N ILE A 71 -4.58 6.30 -1.28
CA ILE A 71 -4.24 5.68 -2.56
C ILE A 71 -4.97 6.27 -3.76
N ALA A 72 -5.83 7.26 -3.57
CA ALA A 72 -6.72 7.80 -4.62
C ALA A 72 -6.01 8.15 -5.94
N LYS A 73 -4.76 8.62 -5.85
CA LYS A 73 -3.92 9.00 -7.00
C LYS A 73 -2.96 7.89 -7.46
N SER A 74 -3.04 6.68 -6.89
CA SER A 74 -2.17 5.56 -7.21
C SER A 74 -2.70 4.77 -8.40
N ASN A 75 -1.80 4.39 -9.31
CA ASN A 75 -2.13 3.50 -10.42
C ASN A 75 -2.02 2.03 -10.01
N ILE A 76 -1.03 1.73 -9.16
CA ILE A 76 -0.81 0.39 -8.60
C ILE A 76 -0.65 0.53 -7.09
N VAL A 77 -1.28 -0.39 -6.38
CA VAL A 77 -1.19 -0.53 -4.94
C VAL A 77 -0.63 -1.91 -4.63
N VAL A 78 0.40 -1.98 -3.79
CA VAL A 78 1.05 -3.22 -3.37
C VAL A 78 0.96 -3.33 -1.86
N ALA A 79 0.38 -4.40 -1.35
CA ALA A 79 0.35 -4.68 0.08
C ALA A 79 1.57 -5.52 0.50
N THR A 80 2.16 -5.26 1.66
CA THR A 80 3.17 -6.14 2.24
C THR A 80 2.52 -7.14 3.18
N SER A 81 2.75 -8.44 2.99
CA SER A 81 2.24 -9.49 3.88
C SER A 81 3.11 -10.74 3.83
N VAL A 82 3.27 -11.39 4.96
CA VAL A 82 3.88 -12.72 5.06
C VAL A 82 2.83 -13.85 5.10
N ARG A 83 1.56 -13.52 5.33
CA ARG A 83 0.48 -14.50 5.44
C ARG A 83 -0.14 -14.74 4.07
N ARG A 84 -0.32 -16.01 3.70
CA ARG A 84 -1.23 -16.37 2.61
C ARG A 84 -2.66 -16.02 3.01
N ARG A 85 -3.40 -15.42 2.10
CA ARG A 85 -4.79 -15.00 2.30
C ARG A 85 -5.68 -15.70 1.28
N GLU A 86 -6.96 -15.85 1.62
CA GLU A 86 -7.98 -16.44 0.73
C GLU A 86 -8.39 -15.52 -0.42
N LEU A 87 -7.84 -14.29 -0.47
CA LEU A 87 -8.10 -13.34 -1.54
C LEU A 87 -7.29 -13.73 -2.79
N SER A 88 -7.95 -13.69 -3.95
CA SER A 88 -7.35 -13.97 -5.27
C SER A 88 -6.45 -12.82 -5.76
N ILE A 89 -5.58 -12.29 -4.87
CA ILE A 89 -4.64 -11.22 -5.21
C ILE A 89 -3.28 -11.86 -5.49
N PRO A 90 -2.67 -11.59 -6.65
CA PRO A 90 -1.38 -12.16 -7.02
C PRO A 90 -0.28 -11.83 -6.02
N LEU A 91 0.47 -12.85 -5.64
CA LEU A 91 1.72 -12.69 -4.88
C LEU A 91 2.84 -12.35 -5.85
N ILE A 92 3.63 -11.36 -5.52
CA ILE A 92 4.80 -10.96 -6.31
C ILE A 92 6.05 -10.92 -5.44
N ASN A 93 7.17 -11.22 -6.06
CA ASN A 93 8.51 -10.99 -5.52
C ASN A 93 9.06 -9.63 -6.00
N PHE A 94 10.30 -9.28 -5.60
CA PHE A 94 10.91 -8.02 -6.01
C PHE A 94 11.21 -7.96 -7.51
N GLU A 95 11.55 -9.06 -8.17
CA GLU A 95 11.81 -9.08 -9.61
C GLU A 95 10.54 -8.78 -10.41
N GLU A 96 9.40 -9.33 -9.98
CA GLU A 96 8.10 -9.03 -10.55
C GLU A 96 7.66 -7.60 -10.25
N PHE A 97 7.93 -7.10 -9.02
CA PHE A 97 7.68 -5.71 -8.67
C PHE A 97 8.41 -4.74 -9.60
N TYR A 98 9.66 -5.05 -9.97
CA TYR A 98 10.43 -4.18 -10.87
C TYR A 98 9.80 -4.06 -12.27
N LYS A 99 9.11 -5.10 -12.73
CA LYS A 99 8.42 -5.13 -14.02
C LYS A 99 7.10 -4.36 -14.03
N LEU A 100 6.58 -3.94 -12.86
CA LEU A 100 5.34 -3.17 -12.78
C LEU A 100 5.49 -1.82 -13.48
N LYS A 101 4.57 -1.51 -14.39
CA LYS A 101 4.56 -0.28 -15.20
C LYS A 101 3.48 0.66 -14.66
N ALA A 102 3.86 1.69 -13.92
CA ALA A 102 2.93 2.68 -13.38
C ALA A 102 3.61 4.03 -13.12
N LYS A 103 2.86 5.12 -13.22
CA LYS A 103 3.34 6.47 -12.86
C LYS A 103 3.51 6.61 -11.36
N LYS A 104 2.54 6.10 -10.59
CA LYS A 104 2.56 6.12 -9.12
C LYS A 104 2.21 4.75 -8.56
N ILE A 105 3.09 4.23 -7.71
CA ILE A 105 2.89 3.01 -6.94
C ILE A 105 2.81 3.38 -5.46
N THR A 106 1.81 2.84 -4.75
CA THR A 106 1.77 2.92 -3.29
C THR A 106 2.00 1.55 -2.70
N ILE A 107 2.93 1.47 -1.75
CA ILE A 107 3.22 0.25 -0.98
C ILE A 107 2.61 0.42 0.41
N ILE A 108 1.69 -0.47 0.79
CA ILE A 108 0.98 -0.43 2.07
C ILE A 108 1.65 -1.39 3.04
N PHE A 109 1.99 -0.86 4.20
CA PHE A 109 2.48 -1.61 5.36
C PHE A 109 1.40 -1.67 6.43
N GLY A 110 1.18 -2.84 6.99
CA GLY A 110 0.21 -3.04 8.06
C GLY A 110 0.73 -2.64 9.43
N GLN A 111 -0.16 -2.65 10.41
CA GLN A 111 0.19 -2.43 11.81
C GLN A 111 1.09 -3.55 12.37
N GLU A 112 1.84 -3.24 13.42
CA GLU A 112 2.88 -4.13 13.97
C GLU A 112 2.34 -5.47 14.45
N ASN A 113 1.19 -5.48 15.12
CA ASN A 113 0.67 -6.70 15.77
C ASN A 113 -0.06 -7.63 14.80
N ASN A 114 -0.92 -7.10 13.94
CA ASN A 114 -1.86 -7.89 13.15
C ASN A 114 -1.61 -7.83 11.64
N GLY A 115 -0.71 -6.93 11.20
CA GLY A 115 -0.52 -6.66 9.78
C GLY A 115 -1.74 -6.00 9.15
N LEU A 116 -2.01 -6.30 7.88
CA LEU A 116 -3.19 -5.84 7.15
C LEU A 116 -4.31 -6.87 7.28
N SER A 117 -5.55 -6.41 7.46
CA SER A 117 -6.77 -7.23 7.38
C SER A 117 -7.11 -7.59 5.91
N ASN A 118 -8.03 -8.54 5.69
CA ASN A 118 -8.50 -8.88 4.35
C ASN A 118 -9.11 -7.67 3.63
N LYS A 119 -9.88 -6.84 4.34
CA LYS A 119 -10.43 -5.59 3.80
C LYS A 119 -9.31 -4.61 3.38
N GLU A 120 -8.27 -4.47 4.18
CA GLU A 120 -7.16 -3.57 3.87
C GLU A 120 -6.30 -4.09 2.70
N ILE A 121 -6.11 -5.41 2.61
CA ILE A 121 -5.40 -6.05 1.48
C ILE A 121 -6.21 -5.96 0.19
N SER A 122 -7.55 -6.01 0.23
CA SER A 122 -8.39 -5.94 -0.98
C SER A 122 -8.22 -4.63 -1.77
N TYR A 123 -7.65 -3.59 -1.17
CA TYR A 123 -7.27 -2.37 -1.89
C TYR A 123 -6.01 -2.52 -2.75
N ALA A 124 -5.27 -3.62 -2.63
CA ALA A 124 -4.04 -3.85 -3.37
C ALA A 124 -4.27 -4.57 -4.69
N ASN A 125 -3.42 -4.28 -5.68
CA ASN A 125 -3.33 -5.03 -6.93
C ASN A 125 -2.46 -6.28 -6.76
N TYR A 126 -1.46 -6.20 -5.86
CA TYR A 126 -0.47 -7.26 -5.63
C TYR A 126 -0.12 -7.34 -4.15
N ILE A 127 0.35 -8.51 -3.73
CA ILE A 127 0.94 -8.72 -2.42
C ILE A 127 2.43 -8.97 -2.60
N LEU A 128 3.26 -8.11 -2.03
CA LEU A 128 4.71 -8.28 -1.96
C LEU A 128 5.07 -9.06 -0.71
N THR A 129 5.69 -10.22 -0.89
CA THR A 129 6.13 -11.05 0.23
C THR A 129 7.65 -10.98 0.38
N ILE A 130 8.09 -10.74 1.61
CA ILE A 130 9.50 -10.87 1.98
C ILE A 130 9.66 -12.27 2.61
N PRO A 131 10.43 -13.16 2.00
CA PRO A 131 10.66 -14.49 2.55
C PRO A 131 11.30 -14.39 3.95
N THR A 132 10.67 -15.02 4.93
CA THR A 132 11.18 -15.11 6.30
C THR A 132 11.08 -16.55 6.80
N GLN A 133 11.93 -16.91 7.78
CA GLN A 133 11.89 -18.25 8.37
C GLN A 133 10.52 -18.50 9.02
N LYS A 134 9.87 -19.61 8.64
CA LYS A 134 8.55 -20.01 9.17
C LYS A 134 7.47 -18.90 9.08
N ASN A 135 7.53 -18.05 8.06
CA ASN A 135 6.59 -16.95 7.84
C ASN A 135 6.44 -16.01 9.06
N LYS A 136 7.48 -15.83 9.85
CA LYS A 136 7.49 -14.86 10.96
C LYS A 136 7.49 -13.44 10.42
N SER A 137 6.67 -12.57 11.03
CA SER A 137 6.61 -11.16 10.65
C SER A 137 7.85 -10.40 11.14
N LEU A 138 8.35 -9.51 10.30
CA LEU A 138 9.40 -8.55 10.67
C LEU A 138 8.76 -7.32 11.34
N ASN A 139 9.56 -6.62 12.15
CA ASN A 139 9.19 -5.30 12.62
C ASN A 139 8.91 -4.35 11.44
N LEU A 140 8.01 -3.38 11.64
CA LEU A 140 7.57 -2.43 10.61
C LEU A 140 8.74 -1.68 9.97
N SER A 141 9.65 -1.13 10.78
CA SER A 141 10.79 -0.36 10.28
C SER A 141 11.80 -1.23 9.53
N HIS A 142 12.01 -2.47 9.96
CA HIS A 142 12.86 -3.43 9.26
C HIS A 142 12.25 -3.83 7.91
N THR A 143 10.94 -4.07 7.87
CA THR A 143 10.23 -4.34 6.62
C THR A 143 10.38 -3.18 5.63
N ALA A 144 10.16 -1.95 6.10
CA ALA A 144 10.32 -0.74 5.29
C ALA A 144 11.76 -0.58 4.77
N ALA A 145 12.76 -0.85 5.61
CA ALA A 145 14.17 -0.78 5.23
C ALA A 145 14.54 -1.79 4.14
N ILE A 146 14.10 -3.04 4.26
CA ILE A 146 14.35 -4.09 3.26
C ILE A 146 13.70 -3.71 1.93
N VAL A 147 12.42 -3.29 1.95
CA VAL A 147 11.72 -2.87 0.74
C VAL A 147 12.44 -1.68 0.09
N ALA A 148 12.80 -0.66 0.86
CA ALA A 148 13.50 0.50 0.35
C ALA A 148 14.88 0.13 -0.26
N TYR A 149 15.67 -0.69 0.43
CA TYR A 149 16.95 -1.18 -0.07
C TYR A 149 16.78 -1.91 -1.41
N MET A 150 15.87 -2.88 -1.47
CA MET A 150 15.64 -3.63 -2.70
C MET A 150 15.22 -2.71 -3.84
N LEU A 151 14.30 -1.77 -3.60
CA LEU A 151 13.83 -0.84 -4.63
C LEU A 151 14.91 0.14 -5.07
N SER A 152 15.81 0.56 -4.19
CA SER A 152 16.92 1.46 -4.55
C SER A 152 17.91 0.83 -5.53
N ARG A 153 18.12 -0.48 -5.44
CA ARG A 153 18.99 -1.22 -6.37
C ARG A 153 18.45 -1.26 -7.80
N SER A 154 17.15 -1.19 -7.93
CA SER A 154 16.44 -1.28 -9.21
C SER A 154 16.37 0.04 -9.98
N THR A 155 16.75 1.18 -9.38
CA THR A 155 16.62 2.49 -10.04
C THR A 155 17.42 2.60 -11.35
N LYS A 156 18.45 1.78 -11.56
CA LYS A 156 19.14 1.66 -12.84
C LYS A 156 18.32 0.90 -13.91
N VAL A 157 17.42 0.01 -13.51
CA VAL A 157 16.59 -0.83 -14.41
C VAL A 157 15.26 -0.16 -14.75
N LEU A 158 14.78 0.77 -13.91
CA LEU A 158 13.46 1.40 -14.02
C LEU A 158 13.36 2.51 -15.09
N GLN A 159 14.45 2.86 -15.78
CA GLN A 159 14.45 3.99 -16.72
C GLN A 159 13.84 3.70 -18.09
N GLU A 160 13.58 2.45 -18.47
CA GLU A 160 13.20 2.08 -19.85
C GLU A 160 11.80 1.51 -20.04
N THR A 161 10.91 1.58 -19.05
CA THR A 161 9.62 0.89 -19.17
C THR A 161 8.47 1.83 -19.55
N ILE A 162 7.85 1.59 -20.70
CA ILE A 162 6.62 2.25 -21.18
C ILE A 162 5.52 2.14 -20.11
N VAL A 163 5.01 3.26 -19.65
CA VAL A 163 3.97 3.34 -18.65
C VAL A 163 2.62 2.93 -19.27
N LYS A 164 2.06 1.80 -18.86
CA LYS A 164 0.65 1.50 -19.13
C LYS A 164 -0.25 2.48 -18.37
N ASN A 165 -1.31 2.92 -19.01
CA ASN A 165 -2.25 3.89 -18.46
C ASN A 165 -3.34 3.16 -17.64
N ASN A 166 -2.95 2.53 -16.53
CA ASN A 166 -3.89 1.84 -15.65
C ASN A 166 -4.83 2.85 -14.98
N LEU A 167 -6.07 2.46 -14.74
CA LEU A 167 -7.06 3.24 -14.00
C LEU A 167 -6.50 3.66 -12.63
N LYS A 168 -6.86 4.85 -12.18
CA LYS A 168 -6.52 5.29 -10.83
C LYS A 168 -7.36 4.52 -9.81
N SER A 169 -6.79 4.24 -8.65
CA SER A 169 -7.52 3.57 -7.56
C SER A 169 -8.82 4.29 -7.19
N GLN A 170 -8.84 5.62 -7.27
CA GLN A 170 -10.05 6.41 -7.01
C GLN A 170 -11.18 6.09 -7.99
N ASP A 171 -10.89 5.88 -9.27
CA ASP A 171 -11.91 5.62 -10.29
C ASP A 171 -12.48 4.20 -10.10
N ILE A 172 -11.64 3.25 -9.71
CA ILE A 172 -12.08 1.90 -9.35
C ILE A 172 -13.00 1.93 -8.13
N GLU A 173 -12.65 2.67 -7.05
CA GLU A 173 -13.50 2.77 -5.86
C GLU A 173 -14.85 3.46 -6.16
N LYS A 174 -14.87 4.51 -6.99
CA LYS A 174 -16.12 5.14 -7.43
C LYS A 174 -17.03 4.15 -8.18
N PHE A 175 -16.45 3.34 -9.05
CA PHE A 175 -17.20 2.33 -9.79
C PHE A 175 -17.76 1.25 -8.85
N ILE A 176 -16.96 0.76 -7.91
CA ILE A 176 -17.40 -0.23 -6.92
C ILE A 176 -18.57 0.32 -6.10
N ASN A 177 -18.42 1.55 -5.55
CA ASN A 177 -19.48 2.17 -4.76
C ASN A 177 -20.77 2.35 -5.56
N TYR A 178 -20.67 2.77 -6.81
CA TYR A 178 -21.84 2.88 -7.70
C TYR A 178 -22.51 1.52 -7.95
N LEU A 179 -21.72 0.50 -8.24
CA LEU A 179 -22.22 -0.86 -8.47
C LEU A 179 -22.89 -1.44 -7.22
N MET A 180 -22.28 -1.27 -6.05
CA MET A 180 -22.86 -1.72 -4.77
C MET A 180 -24.22 -1.04 -4.51
N LEU A 181 -24.33 0.27 -4.73
CA LEU A 181 -25.58 1.01 -4.59
C LEU A 181 -26.68 0.48 -5.53
N LEU A 182 -26.35 0.14 -6.79
CA LEU A 182 -27.31 -0.45 -7.72
C LEU A 182 -27.78 -1.83 -7.28
N LEU A 183 -26.87 -2.65 -6.72
CA LEU A 183 -27.20 -4.00 -6.22
C LEU A 183 -28.06 -3.93 -4.96
N GLU A 184 -27.81 -2.99 -4.05
CA GLU A 184 -28.64 -2.72 -2.88
C GLU A 184 -30.06 -2.28 -3.27
N ASN A 185 -30.18 -1.32 -4.18
CA ASN A 185 -31.47 -0.84 -4.68
C ASN A 185 -32.32 -1.94 -5.34
N ARG A 186 -31.67 -2.97 -5.88
CA ARG A 186 -32.31 -4.13 -6.49
C ARG A 186 -32.48 -5.31 -5.54
N GLN A 187 -32.15 -5.14 -4.26
CA GLN A 187 -32.21 -6.18 -3.23
C GLN A 187 -31.46 -7.47 -3.62
N PHE A 188 -30.38 -7.33 -4.39
CA PHE A 188 -29.61 -8.48 -4.90
C PHE A 188 -28.99 -9.28 -3.76
N THR A 189 -28.58 -8.62 -2.68
CA THR A 189 -28.14 -9.29 -1.45
C THR A 189 -28.78 -8.62 -0.24
N THR A 190 -29.48 -9.40 0.57
CA THR A 190 -30.09 -8.94 1.83
C THR A 190 -29.23 -9.30 3.05
N ILE A 191 -28.19 -10.11 2.86
CA ILE A 191 -27.32 -10.59 3.94
C ILE A 191 -26.03 -9.77 3.92
N GLU A 192 -25.79 -9.01 4.98
CA GLU A 192 -24.64 -8.11 5.13
C GLU A 192 -23.28 -8.79 4.87
N ALA A 193 -23.08 -10.01 5.38
CA ALA A 193 -21.86 -10.77 5.15
C ALA A 193 -21.63 -11.12 3.67
N LYS A 194 -22.69 -11.43 2.91
CA LYS A 194 -22.61 -11.71 1.47
C LYS A 194 -22.30 -10.43 0.68
N THR A 195 -22.91 -9.32 1.05
CA THR A 195 -22.66 -8.00 0.46
C THR A 195 -21.19 -7.59 0.66
N HIS A 196 -20.67 -7.77 1.87
CA HIS A 196 -19.27 -7.48 2.16
C HIS A 196 -18.30 -8.35 1.35
N ASN A 197 -18.55 -9.66 1.26
CA ASN A 197 -17.72 -10.57 0.47
C ASN A 197 -17.76 -10.24 -1.04
N LEU A 198 -18.93 -9.85 -1.55
CA LEU A 198 -19.09 -9.41 -2.94
C LEU A 198 -18.26 -8.15 -3.21
N GLU A 199 -18.32 -7.14 -2.34
CA GLU A 199 -17.51 -5.93 -2.44
C GLU A 199 -16.01 -6.24 -2.48
N LEU A 200 -15.52 -7.12 -1.58
CA LEU A 200 -14.13 -7.55 -1.56
C LEU A 200 -13.71 -8.25 -2.86
N SER A 201 -14.57 -9.14 -3.36
CA SER A 201 -14.32 -9.89 -4.60
C SER A 201 -14.29 -8.99 -5.82
N LEU A 202 -15.23 -8.05 -5.95
CA LEU A 202 -15.27 -7.06 -7.02
C LEU A 202 -14.03 -6.17 -6.99
N ARG A 203 -13.63 -5.70 -5.80
CA ARG A 203 -12.42 -4.88 -5.63
C ARG A 203 -11.18 -5.64 -6.06
N SER A 204 -11.03 -6.89 -5.61
CA SER A 204 -9.92 -7.76 -5.99
C SER A 204 -9.89 -7.97 -7.52
N PHE A 205 -11.01 -8.33 -8.13
CA PHE A 205 -11.12 -8.55 -9.57
C PHE A 205 -10.73 -7.30 -10.37
N LEU A 206 -11.31 -6.13 -10.06
CA LEU A 206 -11.02 -4.88 -10.78
C LEU A 206 -9.57 -4.40 -10.61
N LYS A 207 -8.98 -4.65 -9.43
CA LYS A 207 -7.57 -4.29 -9.15
C LYS A 207 -6.58 -5.22 -9.85
N THR A 208 -6.94 -6.47 -10.09
CA THR A 208 -6.06 -7.45 -10.74
C THR A 208 -6.28 -7.53 -12.24
N SER A 209 -7.44 -7.12 -12.73
CA SER A 209 -7.74 -7.02 -14.15
C SER A 209 -6.94 -5.88 -14.80
N ASN A 210 -6.32 -6.15 -15.95
CA ASN A 210 -5.62 -5.13 -16.75
C ASN A 210 -6.65 -4.26 -17.51
N ILE A 211 -7.36 -3.39 -16.79
CA ILE A 211 -8.33 -2.48 -17.40
C ILE A 211 -7.59 -1.20 -17.80
N ASP A 212 -7.56 -0.91 -19.10
CA ASP A 212 -6.96 0.30 -19.64
C ASP A 212 -8.01 1.43 -19.72
N GLN A 213 -7.58 2.67 -19.46
CA GLN A 213 -8.35 3.84 -19.86
C GLN A 213 -8.27 3.95 -21.40
N LYS A 214 -9.36 3.62 -22.08
CA LYS A 214 -9.58 4.02 -23.46
C LYS A 214 -10.35 5.33 -23.51
#